data_a75894866f2cd3635d441f1b436d15fe
#
_entry.id   a75894866f2cd3635d441f1b436d15fe
#
_cell.length_a   1.000
_cell.length_b   1.000
_cell.length_c   1.000
_cell.angle_alpha   90.00
_cell.angle_beta   90.00
_cell.angle_gamma   90.00
#
_symmetry.space_group_name_H-M   'P 1'
#
loop_
_entity.id
_entity.type
_entity.pdbx_description
1 polymer ?
#
loop_
_entity_poly.entity_id
_entity_poly.type
_entity_poly.pdbx_seq_one_letter_code
_entity_poly.pdbx_strand_id
1 'polypeptide(L)'
;MQEAGIENVLALRGDIPADAEFPLPDQFHYAVELVRYIKQIAPEMCIGGACYPEGHPEAVSKAQDIQHIKEKVDAGCEFLTTQMFFDNHILYNFLYKALSRGIDVPVVAGIMPVTNKAQIKRIVSLSGNMVPPRFLAIVDRFGDNPAAMRQAGIAYATDQIIDLIANGVNHVHIYTMNKPDVAGEILDNLSEIYVLSLIHI
;
A
#
# COMPACT_ATOMS: atom_id res chain seq x y z
N MET A 1 11.85 20.19 7.16
CA MET A 1 11.68 19.39 5.93
C MET A 1 11.96 20.24 4.69
N GLN A 2 11.28 21.37 4.48
CA GLN A 2 11.54 22.26 3.32
C GLN A 2 12.98 22.73 3.22
N GLU A 3 13.61 23.13 4.33
CA GLU A 3 15.04 23.51 4.35
C GLU A 3 15.98 22.38 3.95
N ALA A 4 15.54 21.11 4.07
CA ALA A 4 16.27 19.93 3.63
C ALA A 4 15.95 19.50 2.19
N GLY A 5 15.17 20.29 1.45
CA GLY A 5 14.76 19.97 0.08
C GLY A 5 13.76 18.83 -0.05
N ILE A 6 13.00 18.51 1.01
CA ILE A 6 11.95 17.49 0.97
C ILE A 6 10.68 18.12 0.41
N GLU A 7 10.23 17.62 -0.72
CA GLU A 7 9.06 18.14 -1.46
C GLU A 7 7.83 17.24 -1.30
N ASN A 8 8.01 15.96 -0.95
CA ASN A 8 6.95 14.97 -0.86
C ASN A 8 6.91 14.34 0.55
N VAL A 9 5.72 14.11 1.07
CA VAL A 9 5.52 13.47 2.38
C VAL A 9 4.33 12.52 2.35
N LEU A 10 4.47 11.35 3.00
CA LEU A 10 3.37 10.44 3.25
C LEU A 10 2.81 10.72 4.67
N ALA A 11 1.62 11.32 4.74
CA ALA A 11 0.97 11.68 5.98
C ALA A 11 0.21 10.49 6.58
N LEU A 12 0.74 9.94 7.67
CA LEU A 12 0.18 8.77 8.36
C LEU A 12 -0.13 9.09 9.82
N ARG A 13 -1.20 8.52 10.36
CA ARG A 13 -1.48 8.54 11.80
C ARG A 13 -0.48 7.67 12.58
N GLY A 14 -0.08 6.54 11.99
CA GLY A 14 0.64 5.47 12.66
C GLY A 14 -0.28 4.55 13.47
N ASP A 15 0.30 3.47 13.98
CA ASP A 15 -0.40 2.52 14.85
C ASP A 15 -0.47 3.06 16.29
N ILE A 16 -1.57 2.79 16.99
CA ILE A 16 -1.75 3.14 18.40
C ILE A 16 -1.11 2.02 19.22
N PRO A 17 -0.08 2.30 20.04
CA PRO A 17 0.48 1.31 20.95
C PRO A 17 -0.58 0.80 21.94
N ALA A 18 -0.58 -0.50 22.24
CA ALA A 18 -1.59 -1.13 23.08
C ALA A 18 -1.65 -0.58 24.53
N ASP A 19 -0.56 0.03 25.00
CA ASP A 19 -0.36 0.58 26.32
C ASP A 19 -0.37 2.12 26.34
N ALA A 20 -0.67 2.77 25.23
CA ALA A 20 -0.72 4.23 25.12
C ALA A 20 -2.14 4.78 25.33
N GLU A 21 -2.24 5.84 26.13
CA GLU A 21 -3.43 6.69 26.08
C GLU A 21 -3.43 7.45 24.74
N PHE A 22 -4.40 7.17 23.90
CA PHE A 22 -4.54 7.82 22.61
C PHE A 22 -5.99 8.37 22.45
N PRO A 23 -6.15 9.54 21.90
CA PRO A 23 -5.09 10.49 21.54
C PRO A 23 -4.55 11.23 22.76
N LEU A 24 -3.25 11.56 22.73
CA LEU A 24 -2.73 12.54 23.68
C LEU A 24 -3.37 13.91 23.40
N PRO A 25 -3.55 14.76 24.44
CA PRO A 25 -4.11 16.08 24.31
C PRO A 25 -3.48 16.84 23.20
N ASP A 26 -3.22 17.39 22.48
CA ASP A 26 -2.49 18.14 21.44
C ASP A 26 -1.97 17.32 20.24
N GLN A 27 -2.44 16.09 20.03
CA GLN A 27 -2.07 15.27 18.89
C GLN A 27 -3.21 15.15 17.85
N PHE A 28 -2.83 14.92 16.59
CA PHE A 28 -3.78 14.62 15.55
C PHE A 28 -4.41 13.23 15.75
N HIS A 29 -5.73 13.14 15.68
CA HIS A 29 -6.48 11.90 15.82
C HIS A 29 -6.48 11.11 14.53
N TYR A 30 -6.51 11.80 13.39
CA TYR A 30 -6.62 11.21 12.07
C TYR A 30 -5.64 11.85 11.09
N ALA A 31 -5.21 11.07 10.11
CA ALA A 31 -4.29 11.56 9.07
C ALA A 31 -4.84 12.78 8.30
N VAL A 32 -6.15 12.90 8.13
CA VAL A 32 -6.77 14.06 7.48
C VAL A 32 -6.49 15.40 8.20
N GLU A 33 -6.40 15.37 9.51
CA GLU A 33 -6.05 16.56 10.31
C GLU A 33 -4.59 16.98 10.07
N LEU A 34 -3.69 15.98 10.02
CA LEU A 34 -2.29 16.20 9.68
C LEU A 34 -2.14 16.74 8.23
N VAL A 35 -2.89 16.21 7.28
CA VAL A 35 -2.89 16.71 5.90
C VAL A 35 -3.29 18.19 5.85
N ARG A 36 -4.40 18.55 6.50
CA ARG A 36 -4.84 19.96 6.57
C ARG A 36 -3.79 20.86 7.19
N TYR A 37 -3.18 20.41 8.28
CA TYR A 37 -2.13 21.19 8.95
C TYR A 37 -0.90 21.37 8.05
N ILE A 38 -0.42 20.32 7.38
CA ILE A 38 0.72 20.43 6.46
C ILE A 38 0.39 21.38 5.31
N LYS A 39 -0.79 21.28 4.69
CA LYS A 39 -1.20 22.21 3.62
C LYS A 39 -1.32 23.67 4.08
N GLN A 40 -1.65 23.88 5.34
CA GLN A 40 -1.72 25.22 5.91
C GLN A 40 -0.32 25.84 6.08
N ILE A 41 0.69 25.09 6.54
CA ILE A 41 2.04 25.60 6.81
C ILE A 41 3.03 25.42 5.64
N ALA A 42 2.74 24.52 4.72
CA ALA A 42 3.60 24.18 3.59
C ALA A 42 2.71 23.80 2.37
N PRO A 43 2.00 24.76 1.75
CA PRO A 43 1.00 24.50 0.71
C PRO A 43 1.58 23.82 -0.54
N GLU A 44 2.87 24.06 -0.85
CA GLU A 44 3.56 23.50 -2.00
C GLU A 44 4.01 22.02 -1.81
N MET A 45 3.91 21.50 -0.58
CA MET A 45 4.33 20.13 -0.29
C MET A 45 3.35 19.14 -0.91
N CYS A 46 3.84 18.19 -1.72
CA CYS A 46 3.05 17.09 -2.22
C CYS A 46 2.77 16.09 -1.09
N ILE A 47 1.50 15.80 -0.85
CA ILE A 47 1.08 14.95 0.27
C ILE A 47 0.46 13.66 -0.25
N GLY A 48 1.04 12.52 0.16
CA GLY A 48 0.44 11.21 0.03
C GLY A 48 -0.36 10.81 1.25
N GLY A 49 -1.38 9.98 1.04
CA GLY A 49 -2.17 9.37 2.11
C GLY A 49 -2.24 7.85 1.97
N ALA A 50 -2.48 7.13 3.07
CA ALA A 50 -2.73 5.70 3.00
C ALA A 50 -4.18 5.40 2.62
N CYS A 51 -4.39 4.30 1.88
CA CYS A 51 -5.70 3.72 1.61
C CYS A 51 -5.68 2.19 1.75
N TYR A 52 -6.85 1.59 1.92
CA TYR A 52 -6.98 0.17 2.24
C TYR A 52 -7.91 -0.49 1.22
N PRO A 53 -7.39 -1.26 0.24
CA PRO A 53 -8.24 -1.92 -0.76
C PRO A 53 -9.27 -2.88 -0.15
N GLU A 54 -8.92 -3.51 0.97
CA GLU A 54 -9.83 -4.40 1.72
C GLU A 54 -10.71 -3.67 2.74
N GLY A 55 -10.48 -2.38 2.99
CA GLY A 55 -11.10 -1.54 4.00
C GLY A 55 -10.24 -1.43 5.26
N HIS A 56 -10.26 -0.26 5.90
CA HIS A 56 -9.53 -0.03 7.14
C HIS A 56 -10.15 -0.86 8.27
N PRO A 57 -9.36 -1.54 9.12
CA PRO A 57 -9.88 -2.39 10.22
C PRO A 57 -10.79 -1.64 11.21
N GLU A 58 -10.53 -0.37 11.45
CA GLU A 58 -11.33 0.48 12.36
C GLU A 58 -12.56 1.11 11.68
N ALA A 59 -12.72 0.97 10.36
CA ALA A 59 -13.88 1.54 9.68
C ALA A 59 -15.13 0.67 9.89
N VAL A 60 -16.26 1.30 10.17
CA VAL A 60 -17.54 0.60 10.37
C VAL A 60 -17.99 -0.11 9.09
N SER A 61 -17.61 0.41 7.92
CA SER A 61 -17.92 -0.17 6.62
C SER A 61 -16.93 0.28 5.54
N LYS A 62 -16.80 -0.52 4.47
CA LYS A 62 -16.01 -0.13 3.29
C LYS A 62 -16.47 1.17 2.63
N ALA A 63 -17.77 1.47 2.70
CA ALA A 63 -18.32 2.72 2.16
C ALA A 63 -17.87 3.94 2.99
N GLN A 64 -17.83 3.80 4.32
CA GLN A 64 -17.32 4.83 5.21
C GLN A 64 -15.81 5.03 5.04
N ASP A 65 -15.05 3.94 4.88
CA ASP A 65 -13.61 4.02 4.63
C ASP A 65 -13.29 4.82 3.35
N ILE A 66 -14.01 4.55 2.25
CA ILE A 66 -13.89 5.35 1.02
C ILE A 66 -14.24 6.82 1.26
N GLN A 67 -15.24 7.11 2.10
CA GLN A 67 -15.58 8.48 2.46
C GLN A 67 -14.41 9.17 3.21
N HIS A 68 -13.78 8.49 4.15
CA HIS A 68 -12.59 9.02 4.84
C HIS A 68 -11.39 9.24 3.89
N ILE A 69 -11.25 8.38 2.86
CA ILE A 69 -10.23 8.60 1.81
C ILE A 69 -10.57 9.86 1.01
N LYS A 70 -11.84 10.04 0.63
CA LYS A 70 -12.30 11.26 -0.07
C LYS A 70 -12.00 12.52 0.75
N GLU A 71 -12.26 12.50 2.05
CA GLU A 71 -11.95 13.62 2.95
C GLU A 71 -10.44 13.94 3.00
N LYS A 72 -9.56 12.93 2.92
CA LYS A 72 -8.11 13.14 2.82
C LYS A 72 -7.72 13.80 1.49
N VAL A 73 -8.30 13.34 0.39
CA VAL A 73 -8.07 13.92 -0.94
C VAL A 73 -8.57 15.36 -0.98
N ASP A 74 -9.79 15.63 -0.49
CA ASP A 74 -10.35 16.99 -0.41
C ASP A 74 -9.55 17.91 0.52
N ALA A 75 -8.86 17.34 1.50
CA ALA A 75 -7.96 18.09 2.40
C ALA A 75 -6.60 18.41 1.77
N GLY A 76 -6.27 17.81 0.60
CA GLY A 76 -5.05 18.10 -0.14
C GLY A 76 -4.09 16.91 -0.32
N CYS A 77 -4.54 15.66 -0.13
CA CYS A 77 -3.76 14.51 -0.59
C CYS A 77 -3.75 14.47 -2.12
N GLU A 78 -2.58 14.33 -2.71
CA GLU A 78 -2.34 14.36 -4.15
C GLU A 78 -2.07 12.96 -4.72
N PHE A 79 -1.76 11.99 -3.87
CA PHE A 79 -1.69 10.57 -4.23
C PHE A 79 -2.04 9.69 -3.03
N LEU A 80 -2.33 8.42 -3.30
CA LEU A 80 -2.63 7.42 -2.28
C LEU A 80 -1.68 6.24 -2.41
N THR A 81 -1.21 5.71 -1.28
CA THR A 81 -0.46 4.44 -1.24
C THR A 81 -1.32 3.39 -0.55
N THR A 82 -1.51 2.23 -1.17
CA THR A 82 -2.36 1.20 -0.60
C THR A 82 -1.64 0.43 0.51
N GLN A 83 -2.41 -0.06 1.48
CA GLN A 83 -2.00 -1.22 2.28
C GLN A 83 -1.75 -2.39 1.33
N MET A 84 -0.86 -3.31 1.72
CA MET A 84 -0.62 -4.54 0.96
C MET A 84 -1.91 -5.34 0.75
N PHE A 85 -1.97 -6.06 -0.36
CA PHE A 85 -3.02 -7.00 -0.72
C PHE A 85 -2.41 -8.15 -1.53
N PHE A 86 -3.10 -9.29 -1.63
CA PHE A 86 -2.60 -10.48 -2.30
C PHE A 86 -3.45 -10.93 -3.49
N ASP A 87 -4.55 -10.22 -3.76
CA ASP A 87 -5.43 -10.43 -4.91
C ASP A 87 -5.67 -9.10 -5.62
N ASN A 88 -5.23 -8.97 -6.87
CA ASN A 88 -5.35 -7.76 -7.65
C ASN A 88 -6.81 -7.36 -7.92
N HIS A 89 -7.74 -8.32 -7.96
CA HIS A 89 -9.17 -8.00 -8.09
C HIS A 89 -9.71 -7.14 -6.94
N ILE A 90 -9.13 -7.27 -5.75
CA ILE A 90 -9.47 -6.44 -4.60
C ILE A 90 -9.10 -4.98 -4.89
N LEU A 91 -7.89 -4.74 -5.42
CA LEU A 91 -7.47 -3.41 -5.84
C LEU A 91 -8.35 -2.85 -6.96
N TYR A 92 -8.63 -3.62 -8.01
CA TYR A 92 -9.46 -3.14 -9.12
C TYR A 92 -10.86 -2.75 -8.66
N ASN A 93 -11.48 -3.54 -7.80
CA ASN A 93 -12.77 -3.19 -7.17
C ASN A 93 -12.69 -1.93 -6.32
N PHE A 94 -11.60 -1.74 -5.59
CA PHE A 94 -11.35 -0.54 -4.80
C PHE A 94 -11.22 0.69 -5.70
N LEU A 95 -10.39 0.63 -6.75
CA LEU A 95 -10.19 1.73 -7.71
C LEU A 95 -11.51 2.16 -8.36
N TYR A 96 -12.32 1.20 -8.81
CA TYR A 96 -13.65 1.48 -9.37
C TYR A 96 -14.54 2.23 -8.36
N LYS A 97 -14.59 1.79 -7.11
CA LYS A 97 -15.38 2.43 -6.05
C LYS A 97 -14.84 3.81 -5.69
N ALA A 98 -13.53 3.98 -5.62
CA ALA A 98 -12.88 5.25 -5.35
C ALA A 98 -13.22 6.27 -6.46
N LEU A 99 -13.05 5.88 -7.72
CA LEU A 99 -13.39 6.72 -8.87
C LEU A 99 -14.88 7.11 -8.87
N SER A 100 -15.78 6.17 -8.55
CA SER A 100 -17.23 6.45 -8.47
C SER A 100 -17.61 7.46 -7.37
N ARG A 101 -16.70 7.75 -6.44
CA ARG A 101 -16.83 8.75 -5.37
C ARG A 101 -16.02 10.03 -5.64
N GLY A 102 -15.49 10.18 -6.87
CA GLY A 102 -14.70 11.34 -7.27
C GLY A 102 -13.31 11.38 -6.62
N ILE A 103 -12.71 10.21 -6.36
CA ILE A 103 -11.32 10.05 -5.97
C ILE A 103 -10.56 9.64 -7.23
N ASP A 104 -9.86 10.59 -7.85
CA ASP A 104 -9.17 10.47 -9.14
C ASP A 104 -7.65 10.70 -9.04
N VAL A 105 -7.15 10.87 -7.82
CA VAL A 105 -5.69 11.00 -7.60
C VAL A 105 -4.96 9.68 -7.88
N PRO A 106 -3.68 9.72 -8.28
CA PRO A 106 -2.87 8.52 -8.48
C PRO A 106 -2.88 7.59 -7.28
N VAL A 107 -2.99 6.29 -7.54
CA VAL A 107 -2.93 5.24 -6.51
C VAL A 107 -1.69 4.39 -6.74
N VAL A 108 -0.81 4.35 -5.74
CA VAL A 108 0.40 3.53 -5.71
C VAL A 108 0.07 2.20 -5.05
N ALA A 109 0.15 1.12 -5.80
CA ALA A 109 -0.17 -0.23 -5.33
C ALA A 109 0.92 -0.78 -4.41
N GLY A 110 0.58 -1.07 -3.17
CA GLY A 110 1.49 -1.62 -2.17
C GLY A 110 1.61 -3.14 -2.29
N ILE A 111 2.76 -3.64 -2.70
CA ILE A 111 3.05 -5.07 -2.87
C ILE A 111 4.04 -5.53 -1.80
N MET A 112 3.70 -6.62 -1.11
CA MET A 112 4.56 -7.22 -0.11
C MET A 112 5.04 -8.61 -0.55
N PRO A 113 6.32 -8.77 -0.90
CA PRO A 113 6.90 -10.07 -1.16
C PRO A 113 6.96 -10.89 0.13
N VAL A 114 6.31 -12.04 0.17
CA VAL A 114 6.34 -12.93 1.34
C VAL A 114 7.36 -14.02 1.13
N THR A 115 8.49 -13.89 1.78
CA THR A 115 9.66 -14.77 1.61
C THR A 115 9.80 -15.86 2.67
N ASN A 116 8.90 -15.91 3.65
CA ASN A 116 8.86 -16.99 4.63
C ASN A 116 7.44 -17.20 5.20
N LYS A 117 7.16 -18.41 5.67
CA LYS A 117 5.84 -18.83 6.20
C LYS A 117 5.40 -18.04 7.43
N ALA A 118 6.34 -17.61 8.28
CA ALA A 118 6.01 -16.87 9.49
C ALA A 118 5.44 -15.48 9.20
N GLN A 119 5.85 -14.85 8.09
CA GLN A 119 5.30 -13.56 7.67
C GLN A 119 3.80 -13.63 7.43
N ILE A 120 3.27 -14.70 6.81
CA ILE A 120 1.83 -14.85 6.54
C ILE A 120 1.02 -14.80 7.83
N LYS A 121 1.42 -15.58 8.85
CA LYS A 121 0.71 -15.58 10.14
C LYS A 121 0.66 -14.18 10.76
N ARG A 122 1.79 -13.47 10.71
CA ARG A 122 1.89 -12.10 11.23
C ARG A 122 1.04 -11.11 10.43
N ILE A 123 1.07 -11.20 9.09
CA ILE A 123 0.28 -10.34 8.20
C ILE A 123 -1.20 -10.50 8.49
N VAL A 124 -1.71 -11.73 8.48
CA VAL A 124 -3.13 -12.01 8.74
C VAL A 124 -3.55 -11.53 10.13
N SER A 125 -2.69 -11.71 11.16
CA SER A 125 -3.02 -11.27 12.53
C SER A 125 -3.02 -9.75 12.71
N LEU A 126 -2.21 -9.00 11.96
CA LEU A 126 -2.06 -7.56 12.12
C LEU A 126 -2.97 -6.74 11.20
N SER A 127 -3.15 -7.19 9.96
CA SER A 127 -3.85 -6.42 8.94
C SER A 127 -5.22 -6.97 8.56
N GLY A 128 -5.52 -8.22 8.96
CA GLY A 128 -6.75 -8.89 8.54
C GLY A 128 -6.87 -9.14 7.04
N ASN A 129 -5.77 -8.99 6.29
CA ASN A 129 -5.78 -9.17 4.84
C ASN A 129 -6.20 -10.58 4.44
N MET A 130 -6.98 -10.65 3.37
CA MET A 130 -7.36 -11.91 2.75
C MET A 130 -6.17 -12.51 1.99
N VAL A 131 -5.82 -13.75 2.31
CA VAL A 131 -4.82 -14.52 1.58
C VAL A 131 -5.53 -15.45 0.61
N PRO A 132 -5.37 -15.26 -0.72
CA PRO A 132 -6.10 -16.06 -1.70
C PRO A 132 -5.65 -17.54 -1.69
N PRO A 133 -6.55 -18.50 -2.04
CA PRO A 133 -6.23 -19.92 -2.04
C PRO A 133 -4.99 -20.28 -2.85
N ARG A 134 -4.75 -19.61 -3.97
CA ARG A 134 -3.54 -19.78 -4.80
C ARG A 134 -2.27 -19.53 -4.00
N PHE A 135 -2.26 -18.47 -3.17
CA PHE A 135 -1.08 -18.12 -2.39
C PHE A 135 -0.94 -19.03 -1.15
N LEU A 136 -2.05 -19.42 -0.51
CA LEU A 136 -2.02 -20.40 0.57
C LEU A 136 -1.42 -21.73 0.10
N ALA A 137 -1.77 -22.22 -1.08
CA ALA A 137 -1.20 -23.45 -1.65
C ALA A 137 0.32 -23.35 -1.85
N ILE A 138 0.85 -22.16 -2.23
CA ILE A 138 2.28 -21.90 -2.32
C ILE A 138 2.94 -21.98 -0.93
N VAL A 139 2.35 -21.33 0.07
CA VAL A 139 2.86 -21.33 1.44
C VAL A 139 2.85 -22.73 2.06
N ASP A 140 1.79 -23.50 1.82
CA ASP A 140 1.67 -24.87 2.31
C ASP A 140 2.70 -25.80 1.66
N ARG A 141 2.93 -25.62 0.36
CA ARG A 141 3.87 -26.48 -0.39
C ARG A 141 5.34 -26.15 -0.12
N PHE A 142 5.69 -24.88 -0.03
CA PHE A 142 7.08 -24.42 -0.01
C PHE A 142 7.52 -23.82 1.33
N GLY A 143 6.59 -23.52 2.22
CA GLY A 143 6.82 -22.73 3.43
C GLY A 143 7.83 -23.31 4.41
N ASP A 144 8.05 -24.62 4.40
CA ASP A 144 9.00 -25.31 5.27
C ASP A 144 10.43 -25.39 4.68
N ASN A 145 10.62 -24.96 3.42
CA ASN A 145 11.92 -24.80 2.78
C ASN A 145 12.17 -23.31 2.53
N PRO A 146 13.09 -22.66 3.28
CA PRO A 146 13.31 -21.21 3.18
C PRO A 146 13.71 -20.71 1.79
N ALA A 147 14.53 -21.46 1.06
CA ALA A 147 14.99 -21.08 -0.28
C ALA A 147 13.84 -21.18 -1.29
N ALA A 148 13.06 -22.26 -1.26
CA ALA A 148 11.91 -22.45 -2.12
C ALA A 148 10.80 -21.44 -1.82
N MET A 149 10.52 -21.14 -0.55
CA MET A 149 9.52 -20.16 -0.17
C MET A 149 9.91 -18.73 -0.59
N ARG A 150 11.20 -18.38 -0.44
CA ARG A 150 11.73 -17.09 -0.91
C ARG A 150 11.52 -16.94 -2.42
N GLN A 151 11.93 -17.93 -3.21
CA GLN A 151 11.78 -17.92 -4.66
C GLN A 151 10.29 -17.83 -5.07
N ALA A 152 9.43 -18.64 -4.46
CA ALA A 152 8.00 -18.64 -4.77
C ALA A 152 7.31 -17.33 -4.38
N GLY A 153 7.70 -16.71 -3.26
CA GLY A 153 7.18 -15.42 -2.81
C GLY A 153 7.59 -14.26 -3.72
N ILE A 154 8.83 -14.26 -4.21
CA ILE A 154 9.31 -13.28 -5.21
C ILE A 154 8.54 -13.47 -6.52
N ALA A 155 8.42 -14.71 -7.00
CA ALA A 155 7.68 -15.00 -8.23
C ALA A 155 6.21 -14.56 -8.14
N TYR A 156 5.55 -14.78 -6.98
CA TYR A 156 4.18 -14.34 -6.76
C TYR A 156 4.04 -12.81 -6.79
N ALA A 157 4.93 -12.09 -6.10
CA ALA A 157 4.91 -10.64 -6.10
C ALA A 157 5.21 -10.06 -7.49
N THR A 158 6.13 -10.67 -8.24
CA THR A 158 6.43 -10.30 -9.63
C THR A 158 5.21 -10.49 -10.52
N ASP A 159 4.53 -11.64 -10.43
CA ASP A 159 3.30 -11.94 -11.18
C ASP A 159 2.17 -10.92 -10.87
N GLN A 160 2.00 -10.55 -9.58
CA GLN A 160 1.06 -9.48 -9.20
C GLN A 160 1.38 -8.16 -9.90
N ILE A 161 2.65 -7.75 -9.91
CA ILE A 161 3.09 -6.48 -10.51
C ILE A 161 2.89 -6.51 -12.02
N ILE A 162 3.20 -7.61 -12.69
CA ILE A 162 2.96 -7.78 -14.14
C ILE A 162 1.48 -7.60 -14.46
N ASP A 163 0.59 -8.25 -13.71
CA ASP A 163 -0.84 -8.12 -13.92
C ASP A 163 -1.34 -6.70 -13.66
N LEU A 164 -0.82 -6.02 -12.63
CA LEU A 164 -1.15 -4.62 -12.33
C LEU A 164 -0.77 -3.70 -13.50
N ILE A 165 0.46 -3.79 -14.01
CA ILE A 165 0.95 -2.99 -15.13
C ILE A 165 0.14 -3.28 -16.39
N ALA A 166 -0.13 -4.54 -16.69
CA ALA A 166 -0.95 -4.96 -17.83
C ALA A 166 -2.38 -4.40 -17.79
N ASN A 167 -2.89 -4.10 -16.60
CA ASN A 167 -4.21 -3.50 -16.38
C ASN A 167 -4.16 -1.98 -16.08
N GLY A 168 -3.05 -1.30 -16.40
CA GLY A 168 -2.92 0.15 -16.32
C GLY A 168 -2.58 0.72 -14.95
N VAL A 169 -2.25 -0.12 -13.96
CA VAL A 169 -1.75 0.30 -12.65
C VAL A 169 -0.22 0.35 -12.68
N ASN A 170 0.33 1.50 -13.04
CA ASN A 170 1.77 1.68 -13.32
C ASN A 170 2.60 2.12 -12.10
N HIS A 171 1.95 2.46 -10.99
CA HIS A 171 2.63 2.92 -9.78
C HIS A 171 2.61 1.83 -8.72
N VAL A 172 3.80 1.33 -8.36
CA VAL A 172 3.97 0.24 -7.40
C VAL A 172 4.93 0.64 -6.29
N HIS A 173 4.56 0.33 -5.06
CA HIS A 173 5.39 0.41 -3.87
C HIS A 173 5.70 -0.99 -3.35
N ILE A 174 6.98 -1.34 -3.19
CA ILE A 174 7.38 -2.65 -2.67
C ILE A 174 7.74 -2.53 -1.19
N TYR A 175 7.00 -3.24 -0.33
CA TYR A 175 7.31 -3.36 1.09
C TYR A 175 8.48 -4.32 1.32
N THR A 176 9.70 -3.82 1.31
CA THR A 176 10.92 -4.64 1.35
C THR A 176 11.19 -5.25 2.71
N MET A 177 10.63 -4.71 3.78
CA MET A 177 10.92 -5.11 5.16
C MET A 177 12.42 -5.14 5.46
N ASN A 178 13.15 -4.13 4.97
CA ASN A 178 14.61 -3.98 5.07
C ASN A 178 15.40 -5.12 4.40
N LYS A 179 14.87 -5.68 3.31
CA LYS A 179 15.51 -6.70 2.48
C LYS A 179 15.68 -6.19 1.05
N PRO A 180 16.69 -5.36 0.77
CA PRO A 180 16.85 -4.73 -0.54
C PRO A 180 17.14 -5.75 -1.65
N ASP A 181 17.72 -6.89 -1.33
CA ASP A 181 17.98 -8.01 -2.24
C ASP A 181 16.67 -8.57 -2.85
N VAL A 182 15.60 -8.64 -2.06
CA VAL A 182 14.28 -9.09 -2.55
C VAL A 182 13.70 -8.09 -3.55
N ALA A 183 13.81 -6.80 -3.26
CA ALA A 183 13.37 -5.76 -4.19
C ALA A 183 14.21 -5.77 -5.48
N GLY A 184 15.52 -5.94 -5.37
CA GLY A 184 16.42 -6.05 -6.52
C GLY A 184 16.03 -7.19 -7.45
N GLU A 185 15.79 -8.39 -6.93
CA GLU A 185 15.35 -9.53 -7.76
C GLU A 185 14.00 -9.29 -8.45
N ILE A 186 13.05 -8.62 -7.78
CA ILE A 186 11.78 -8.25 -8.42
C ILE A 186 12.01 -7.25 -9.55
N LEU A 187 12.83 -6.22 -9.32
CA LEU A 187 13.15 -5.22 -10.35
C LEU A 187 13.89 -5.84 -11.54
N ASP A 188 14.82 -6.76 -11.31
CA ASP A 188 15.52 -7.48 -12.36
C ASP A 188 14.54 -8.30 -13.23
N ASN A 189 13.56 -8.96 -12.59
CA ASN A 189 12.51 -9.71 -13.28
C ASN A 189 11.55 -8.83 -14.09
N LEU A 190 11.47 -7.53 -13.78
CA LEU A 190 10.56 -6.56 -14.39
C LEU A 190 11.27 -5.56 -15.32
N SER A 191 12.59 -5.67 -15.50
CA SER A 191 13.42 -4.68 -16.18
C SER A 191 12.89 -4.29 -17.56
N GLU A 192 12.54 -5.26 -18.40
CA GLU A 192 12.00 -5.01 -19.75
C GLU A 192 10.54 -4.50 -19.72
N ILE A 193 9.76 -4.91 -18.72
CA ILE A 193 8.35 -4.52 -18.58
C ILE A 193 8.24 -3.04 -18.20
N TYR A 194 9.11 -2.56 -17.31
CA TYR A 194 9.14 -1.14 -16.94
C TYR A 194 9.55 -0.24 -18.10
N VAL A 195 10.48 -0.66 -18.95
CA VAL A 195 10.86 0.09 -20.14
C VAL A 195 9.65 0.29 -21.06
N LEU A 196 8.84 -0.75 -21.27
CA LEU A 196 7.65 -0.66 -22.11
C LEU A 196 6.56 0.23 -21.49
N SER A 197 6.39 0.21 -20.16
CA SER A 197 5.38 1.03 -19.47
C SER A 197 5.72 2.53 -19.49
N LEU A 198 7.00 2.90 -19.56
CA LEU A 198 7.45 4.30 -19.67
C LEU A 198 7.31 4.90 -21.07
N ILE A 199 7.13 4.08 -22.11
CA ILE A 199 7.01 4.55 -23.50
C ILE A 199 5.59 5.05 -23.83
N HIS A 200 4.61 4.83 -22.96
CA HIS A 200 3.20 5.20 -23.17
C HIS A 200 2.73 6.39 -22.32
N ILE A 201 3.64 7.25 -21.86
CA ILE A 201 3.31 8.54 -21.22
C ILE A 201 3.33 9.66 -22.25
#